data_b30fb508d82ab26fa2a17f5af602d1f3
#
_entry.id   b30fb508d82ab26fa2a17f5af602d1f3
#
_cell.length_a   1.000
_cell.length_b   1.000
_cell.length_c   1.000
_cell.angle_alpha   90.00
_cell.angle_beta   90.00
_cell.angle_gamma   90.00
#
_symmetry.space_group_name_H-M   'P 1'
#
loop_
_entity.id
_entity.type
_entity.pdbx_description
1 polymer ?
#
loop_
_entity_poly.entity_id
_entity_poly.type
_entity_poly.pdbx_seq_one_letter_code
_entity_poly.pdbx_strand_id
1 'polypeptide(L)'
;MEFEKIPTVPTADEILDRSFRRAAKKMKEKTNKDRANEEFVRAVGAAVHDRLVYIIRGFPEFDQIPRFYREMADILFGMDRIRQSLGAVGWAAKHTKMVGNQLAVQSRKSEDTTVVRKRTVARLASMVHQIDKDLVFLNEVRNVLRKLPHVEDACTIVIAGYPNVGKSSFIRQVSSAAPEVASYPFTTKGIIVGHRKLGRERIQFVDTPGILDRPAEDRNAIEKQALSAMMNVADIILFILDPSEHCGYPMEVQLNLLEEVKAMVEVPLVVVANKSDLQVADGYLSMSTEKGEGIDAVLTEILSHKPPVTKNRPAPSPVKIQE
;
A
#
# COMPACT_ATOMS: atom_id res chain seq x y z
N MET A 1 -10.01 -3.40 -2.32
CA MET A 1 -8.72 -3.22 -1.59
C MET A 1 -8.99 -2.65 -0.21
N GLU A 2 -8.21 -3.03 0.80
CA GLU A 2 -8.37 -2.52 2.17
C GLU A 2 -8.10 -1.02 2.27
N PHE A 3 -7.09 -0.54 1.53
CA PHE A 3 -6.71 0.89 1.54
C PHE A 3 -7.65 1.82 0.77
N GLU A 4 -8.45 1.32 -0.18
CA GLU A 4 -9.44 2.13 -0.88
C GLU A 4 -10.54 2.64 0.06
N LYS A 5 -10.81 1.89 1.13
CA LYS A 5 -11.81 2.21 2.13
C LYS A 5 -11.37 3.29 3.10
N ILE A 6 -10.06 3.62 3.16
CA ILE A 6 -9.56 4.66 4.05
C ILE A 6 -10.16 6.02 3.65
N PRO A 7 -10.92 6.67 4.53
CA PRO A 7 -11.53 7.95 4.22
C PRO A 7 -10.45 9.02 4.05
N THR A 8 -10.78 10.09 3.32
CA THR A 8 -9.91 11.27 3.29
C THR A 8 -9.73 11.79 4.70
N VAL A 9 -8.47 11.99 5.09
CA VAL A 9 -8.10 12.57 6.37
C VAL A 9 -8.05 14.10 6.19
N PRO A 10 -8.98 14.85 6.80
CA PRO A 10 -9.01 16.31 6.68
C PRO A 10 -7.99 16.95 7.62
N THR A 11 -7.65 18.20 7.36
CA THR A 11 -6.83 19.02 8.24
C THR A 11 -7.56 19.37 9.54
N ALA A 12 -6.83 19.89 10.53
CA ALA A 12 -7.41 20.35 11.78
C ALA A 12 -8.51 21.40 11.57
N ASP A 13 -8.27 22.37 10.70
CA ASP A 13 -9.22 23.44 10.38
C ASP A 13 -10.50 22.90 9.75
N GLU A 14 -10.39 21.96 8.80
CA GLU A 14 -11.56 21.33 8.18
C GLU A 14 -12.41 20.54 9.18
N ILE A 15 -11.76 19.84 10.14
CA ILE A 15 -12.46 19.10 11.21
C ILE A 15 -13.21 20.09 12.12
N LEU A 16 -12.54 21.15 12.53
CA LEU A 16 -13.11 22.16 13.42
C LEU A 16 -14.27 22.90 12.76
N ASP A 17 -14.09 23.37 11.53
CA ASP A 17 -15.12 24.07 10.76
C ASP A 17 -16.40 23.25 10.62
N ARG A 18 -16.27 21.99 10.19
CA ARG A 18 -17.42 21.09 10.05
C ARG A 18 -18.11 20.82 11.39
N SER A 19 -17.30 20.64 12.45
CA SER A 19 -17.84 20.37 13.79
C SER A 19 -18.54 21.58 14.36
N PHE A 20 -18.01 22.80 14.19
CA PHE A 20 -18.64 24.04 14.61
C PHE A 20 -19.94 24.33 13.85
N ARG A 21 -19.96 24.14 12.52
CA ARG A 21 -21.17 24.29 11.70
C ARG A 21 -22.27 23.33 12.15
N ARG A 22 -21.93 22.04 12.41
CA ARG A 22 -22.88 21.03 12.90
C ARG A 22 -23.45 21.41 14.26
N ALA A 23 -22.59 21.86 15.18
CA ALA A 23 -23.02 22.28 16.51
C ALA A 23 -23.86 23.56 16.48
N ALA A 24 -23.48 24.54 15.64
CA ALA A 24 -24.26 25.78 15.46
C ALA A 24 -25.69 25.51 14.94
N LYS A 25 -25.86 24.51 14.05
CA LYS A 25 -27.20 24.09 13.62
C LYS A 25 -28.05 23.58 14.78
N LYS A 26 -27.49 22.69 15.62
CA LYS A 26 -28.17 22.17 16.81
C LYS A 26 -28.49 23.26 17.83
N MET A 27 -27.61 24.25 17.96
CA MET A 27 -27.84 25.40 18.84
C MET A 27 -29.08 26.23 18.43
N LYS A 28 -29.29 26.44 17.12
CA LYS A 28 -30.44 27.19 16.57
C LYS A 28 -31.80 26.53 16.84
N GLU A 29 -31.84 25.25 17.14
CA GLU A 29 -33.04 24.50 17.46
C GLU A 29 -33.53 24.74 18.90
N LYS A 30 -32.76 25.45 19.71
CA LYS A 30 -33.08 25.76 21.13
C LYS A 30 -33.51 27.22 21.30
N THR A 31 -34.63 27.43 21.97
CA THR A 31 -35.17 28.75 22.27
C THR A 31 -34.48 29.43 23.45
N ASN A 32 -34.04 28.66 24.42
CA ASN A 32 -33.33 29.19 25.61
C ASN A 32 -31.82 29.29 25.30
N LYS A 33 -31.25 30.50 25.47
CA LYS A 33 -29.84 30.83 25.17
C LYS A 33 -28.84 29.96 25.95
N ASP A 34 -29.10 29.71 27.23
CA ASP A 34 -28.19 28.94 28.08
C ASP A 34 -28.20 27.46 27.70
N ARG A 35 -29.36 26.89 27.46
CA ARG A 35 -29.51 25.53 26.93
C ARG A 35 -28.92 25.39 25.50
N ALA A 36 -29.03 26.45 24.70
CA ALA A 36 -28.42 26.47 23.36
C ALA A 36 -26.89 26.45 23.45
N ASN A 37 -26.28 27.22 24.38
CA ASN A 37 -24.84 27.21 24.58
C ASN A 37 -24.34 25.87 25.14
N GLU A 38 -25.04 25.27 26.10
CA GLU A 38 -24.71 23.93 26.62
C GLU A 38 -24.74 22.89 25.52
N GLU A 39 -25.82 22.88 24.71
CA GLU A 39 -25.96 21.93 23.60
C GLU A 39 -24.87 22.11 22.58
N PHE A 40 -24.48 23.36 22.25
CA PHE A 40 -23.37 23.66 21.37
C PHE A 40 -22.07 23.05 21.88
N VAL A 41 -21.72 23.28 23.17
CA VAL A 41 -20.48 22.76 23.81
C VAL A 41 -20.42 21.23 23.69
N ARG A 42 -21.53 20.56 24.01
CA ARG A 42 -21.64 19.11 23.94
C ARG A 42 -21.53 18.61 22.50
N ALA A 43 -22.24 19.25 21.57
CA ALA A 43 -22.29 18.87 20.17
C ALA A 43 -20.96 19.04 19.47
N VAL A 44 -20.18 20.09 19.77
CA VAL A 44 -18.82 20.27 19.21
C VAL A 44 -17.90 19.15 19.65
N GLY A 45 -17.82 18.87 20.96
CA GLY A 45 -16.97 17.80 21.48
C GLY A 45 -17.29 16.43 20.88
N ALA A 46 -18.60 16.12 20.75
CA ALA A 46 -19.06 14.90 20.12
C ALA A 46 -18.71 14.85 18.62
N ALA A 47 -18.93 15.95 17.87
CA ALA A 47 -18.67 16.00 16.43
C ALA A 47 -17.19 15.84 16.10
N VAL A 48 -16.30 16.47 16.87
CA VAL A 48 -14.85 16.31 16.72
C VAL A 48 -14.46 14.86 17.03
N HIS A 49 -14.90 14.32 18.17
CA HIS A 49 -14.65 12.93 18.55
C HIS A 49 -15.07 11.95 17.46
N ASP A 50 -16.32 12.05 16.98
CA ASP A 50 -16.87 11.13 15.97
C ASP A 50 -16.05 11.17 14.67
N ARG A 51 -15.59 12.37 14.28
CA ARG A 51 -14.78 12.54 13.08
C ARG A 51 -13.39 11.91 13.22
N LEU A 52 -12.73 12.12 14.37
CA LEU A 52 -11.41 11.54 14.64
C LEU A 52 -11.50 10.00 14.75
N VAL A 53 -12.52 9.48 15.43
CA VAL A 53 -12.76 8.03 15.49
C VAL A 53 -13.04 7.44 14.13
N TYR A 54 -13.79 8.14 13.27
CA TYR A 54 -14.05 7.71 11.90
C TYR A 54 -12.77 7.60 11.08
N ILE A 55 -11.81 8.53 11.24
CA ILE A 55 -10.50 8.46 10.61
C ILE A 55 -9.75 7.21 11.06
N ILE A 56 -9.63 6.99 12.37
CA ILE A 56 -8.89 5.85 12.94
C ILE A 56 -9.46 4.53 12.45
N ARG A 57 -10.79 4.38 12.51
CA ARG A 57 -11.48 3.15 12.05
C ARG A 57 -11.37 2.90 10.57
N GLY A 58 -11.04 3.92 9.79
CA GLY A 58 -10.79 3.79 8.36
C GLY A 58 -9.45 3.17 8.02
N PHE A 59 -8.46 3.24 8.91
CA PHE A 59 -7.18 2.58 8.72
C PHE A 59 -7.30 1.10 9.08
N PRO A 60 -6.67 0.21 8.30
CA PRO A 60 -6.66 -1.21 8.61
C PRO A 60 -5.79 -1.52 9.83
N GLU A 61 -6.02 -2.67 10.44
CA GLU A 61 -5.08 -3.25 11.40
C GLU A 61 -3.87 -3.77 10.63
N PHE A 62 -2.76 -3.03 10.63
CA PHE A 62 -1.57 -3.33 9.83
C PHE A 62 -0.97 -4.71 10.09
N ASP A 63 -1.23 -5.32 11.24
CA ASP A 63 -0.77 -6.66 11.56
C ASP A 63 -1.61 -7.76 10.87
N GLN A 64 -2.79 -7.42 10.34
CA GLN A 64 -3.72 -8.34 9.67
C GLN A 64 -3.74 -8.20 8.14
N ILE A 65 -3.09 -7.17 7.59
CA ILE A 65 -3.01 -6.99 6.13
C ILE A 65 -1.91 -7.86 5.53
N PRO A 66 -1.98 -8.18 4.22
CA PRO A 66 -0.94 -8.91 3.52
C PRO A 66 0.44 -8.29 3.74
N ARG A 67 1.44 -9.16 3.85
CA ARG A 67 2.83 -8.78 4.19
C ARG A 67 3.38 -7.67 3.29
N PHE A 68 3.09 -7.75 1.99
CA PHE A 68 3.50 -6.75 1.00
C PHE A 68 3.12 -5.32 1.43
N TYR A 69 1.86 -5.10 1.79
CA TYR A 69 1.39 -3.75 2.17
C TYR A 69 1.99 -3.26 3.48
N ARG A 70 2.21 -4.18 4.43
CA ARG A 70 2.85 -3.84 5.70
C ARG A 70 4.30 -3.42 5.50
N GLU A 71 5.08 -4.17 4.72
CA GLU A 71 6.47 -3.84 4.39
C GLU A 71 6.55 -2.54 3.60
N MET A 72 5.67 -2.34 2.62
CA MET A 72 5.63 -1.07 1.87
C MET A 72 5.28 0.12 2.75
N ALA A 73 4.32 -0.01 3.67
CA ALA A 73 3.98 1.06 4.61
C ALA A 73 5.16 1.38 5.53
N ASP A 74 5.90 0.36 5.96
CA ASP A 74 7.09 0.53 6.80
C ASP A 74 8.23 1.22 6.06
N ILE A 75 8.55 0.77 4.85
CA ILE A 75 9.62 1.34 4.01
C ILE A 75 9.34 2.81 3.67
N LEU A 76 8.08 3.12 3.31
CA LEU A 76 7.72 4.45 2.84
C LEU A 76 7.54 5.48 3.95
N PHE A 77 7.04 5.05 5.10
CA PHE A 77 6.56 5.96 6.15
C PHE A 77 7.06 5.63 7.55
N GLY A 78 7.57 4.41 7.77
CA GLY A 78 7.88 3.87 9.09
C GLY A 78 6.63 3.45 9.86
N MET A 79 6.51 2.17 10.18
CA MET A 79 5.33 1.63 10.87
C MET A 79 5.11 2.28 12.24
N ASP A 80 6.18 2.54 12.97
CA ASP A 80 6.10 3.19 14.30
C ASP A 80 5.55 4.61 14.19
N ARG A 81 5.92 5.37 13.16
CA ARG A 81 5.39 6.71 12.93
C ARG A 81 3.90 6.68 12.59
N ILE A 82 3.46 5.71 11.78
CA ILE A 82 2.03 5.54 11.47
C ILE A 82 1.25 5.24 12.75
N ARG A 83 1.74 4.29 13.57
CA ARG A 83 1.11 3.93 14.86
C ARG A 83 1.09 5.11 15.84
N GLN A 84 2.16 5.87 15.92
CA GLN A 84 2.27 7.08 16.72
C GLN A 84 1.23 8.13 16.34
N SER A 85 1.11 8.41 15.02
CA SER A 85 0.14 9.38 14.51
C SER A 85 -1.30 8.93 14.74
N LEU A 86 -1.61 7.65 14.52
CA LEU A 86 -2.94 7.08 14.86
C LEU A 86 -3.22 7.18 16.35
N GLY A 87 -2.22 6.94 17.20
CA GLY A 87 -2.29 7.10 18.65
C GLY A 87 -2.58 8.54 19.07
N ALA A 88 -1.90 9.52 18.44
CA ALA A 88 -2.13 10.96 18.68
C ALA A 88 -3.57 11.37 18.34
N VAL A 89 -4.08 10.91 17.17
CA VAL A 89 -5.48 11.13 16.79
C VAL A 89 -6.45 10.48 17.76
N GLY A 90 -6.13 9.26 18.26
CA GLY A 90 -6.90 8.55 19.29
C GLY A 90 -6.94 9.28 20.62
N TRP A 91 -5.80 9.81 21.04
CA TRP A 91 -5.70 10.66 22.22
C TRP A 91 -6.60 11.89 22.08
N ALA A 92 -6.50 12.62 20.97
CA ALA A 92 -7.32 13.80 20.71
C ALA A 92 -8.82 13.47 20.67
N ALA A 93 -9.21 12.35 20.07
CA ALA A 93 -10.59 11.89 20.04
C ALA A 93 -11.14 11.68 21.45
N LYS A 94 -10.41 10.98 22.32
CA LYS A 94 -10.79 10.72 23.70
C LYS A 94 -10.90 12.02 24.51
N HIS A 95 -9.90 12.89 24.40
CA HIS A 95 -9.82 14.10 25.20
C HIS A 95 -10.83 15.17 24.77
N THR A 96 -11.09 15.33 23.48
CA THR A 96 -12.10 16.28 22.98
C THR A 96 -13.51 15.92 23.46
N LYS A 97 -13.87 14.63 23.49
CA LYS A 97 -15.14 14.15 24.05
C LYS A 97 -15.22 14.41 25.56
N MET A 98 -14.17 14.08 26.28
CA MET A 98 -14.09 14.25 27.71
C MET A 98 -14.23 15.75 28.11
N VAL A 99 -13.43 16.60 27.47
CA VAL A 99 -13.45 18.06 27.72
C VAL A 99 -14.78 18.68 27.30
N GLY A 100 -15.35 18.27 26.18
CA GLY A 100 -16.67 18.70 25.73
C GLY A 100 -17.75 18.39 26.78
N ASN A 101 -17.76 17.19 27.35
CA ASN A 101 -18.71 16.80 28.39
C ASN A 101 -18.48 17.55 29.68
N GLN A 102 -17.22 17.71 30.12
CA GLN A 102 -16.91 18.46 31.37
C GLN A 102 -17.36 19.92 31.26
N LEU A 103 -17.06 20.59 30.14
CA LEU A 103 -17.43 21.98 29.95
C LEU A 103 -18.94 22.15 29.73
N ALA A 104 -19.65 21.17 29.17
CA ALA A 104 -21.11 21.19 29.13
C ALA A 104 -21.74 21.13 30.51
N VAL A 105 -21.19 20.31 31.42
CA VAL A 105 -21.65 20.30 32.83
C VAL A 105 -21.34 21.63 33.55
N GLN A 106 -20.14 22.19 33.28
CA GLN A 106 -19.76 23.48 33.82
C GLN A 106 -20.67 24.62 33.33
N SER A 107 -21.11 24.57 32.06
CA SER A 107 -22.03 25.52 31.46
C SER A 107 -23.36 25.62 32.23
N ARG A 108 -23.87 24.50 32.76
CA ARG A 108 -25.12 24.49 33.59
C ARG A 108 -25.00 25.24 34.90
N LYS A 109 -23.78 25.36 35.42
CA LYS A 109 -23.49 26.00 36.73
C LYS A 109 -22.94 27.41 36.58
N SER A 110 -22.75 27.89 35.35
CA SER A 110 -22.14 29.18 35.05
C SER A 110 -23.20 30.26 34.86
N GLU A 111 -22.97 31.43 35.41
CA GLU A 111 -23.78 32.62 35.19
C GLU A 111 -23.62 33.16 33.75
N ASP A 112 -22.47 32.95 33.13
CA ASP A 112 -22.21 33.31 31.71
C ASP A 112 -21.82 32.10 30.86
N THR A 113 -22.84 31.49 30.27
CA THR A 113 -22.71 30.35 29.36
C THR A 113 -21.98 30.70 28.06
N THR A 114 -21.92 31.98 27.67
CA THR A 114 -21.22 32.46 26.45
C THR A 114 -19.70 32.40 26.65
N VAL A 115 -19.22 32.74 27.83
CA VAL A 115 -17.79 32.61 28.18
C VAL A 115 -17.37 31.14 28.15
N VAL A 116 -18.17 30.24 28.74
CA VAL A 116 -17.91 28.79 28.70
C VAL A 116 -17.84 28.28 27.23
N ARG A 117 -18.76 28.72 26.39
CA ARG A 117 -18.75 28.36 24.96
C ARG A 117 -17.47 28.80 24.25
N LYS A 118 -17.06 30.08 24.43
CA LYS A 118 -15.81 30.62 23.83
C LYS A 118 -14.59 29.81 24.30
N ARG A 119 -14.52 29.54 25.61
CA ARG A 119 -13.45 28.73 26.23
C ARG A 119 -13.40 27.32 25.65
N THR A 120 -14.58 26.69 25.44
CA THR A 120 -14.68 25.36 24.83
C THR A 120 -14.13 25.34 23.42
N VAL A 121 -14.55 26.31 22.59
CA VAL A 121 -14.06 26.43 21.19
C VAL A 121 -12.53 26.54 21.18
N ALA A 122 -11.96 27.44 21.98
CA ALA A 122 -10.51 27.64 22.04
C ALA A 122 -9.76 26.37 22.49
N ARG A 123 -10.29 25.68 23.53
CA ARG A 123 -9.63 24.49 24.06
C ARG A 123 -9.70 23.29 23.12
N LEU A 124 -10.86 23.06 22.48
CA LEU A 124 -11.01 21.99 21.49
C LEU A 124 -10.19 22.28 20.24
N ALA A 125 -10.18 23.54 19.76
CA ALA A 125 -9.34 23.95 18.64
C ALA A 125 -7.86 23.69 18.94
N SER A 126 -7.36 24.10 20.09
CA SER A 126 -5.97 23.85 20.51
C SER A 126 -5.61 22.37 20.49
N MET A 127 -6.51 21.47 20.98
CA MET A 127 -6.27 20.03 20.97
C MET A 127 -6.21 19.44 19.55
N VAL A 128 -7.08 19.92 18.66
CA VAL A 128 -7.11 19.41 17.27
C VAL A 128 -5.91 19.93 16.48
N HIS A 129 -5.50 21.19 16.69
CA HIS A 129 -4.29 21.73 16.07
C HIS A 129 -3.00 21.06 16.53
N GLN A 130 -2.95 20.53 17.76
CA GLN A 130 -1.78 19.77 18.23
C GLN A 130 -1.50 18.54 17.37
N ILE A 131 -2.52 17.94 16.79
CA ILE A 131 -2.41 16.74 15.94
C ILE A 131 -2.47 17.05 14.43
N ASP A 132 -2.41 18.31 14.01
CA ASP A 132 -2.57 18.67 12.60
C ASP A 132 -1.48 18.02 11.72
N LYS A 133 -0.24 18.01 12.20
CA LYS A 133 0.87 17.33 11.50
C LYS A 133 0.62 15.83 11.33
N ASP A 134 0.00 15.19 12.33
CA ASP A 134 -0.35 13.78 12.26
C ASP A 134 -1.49 13.53 11.26
N LEU A 135 -2.49 14.42 11.21
CA LEU A 135 -3.57 14.35 10.23
C LEU A 135 -3.06 14.49 8.80
N VAL A 136 -2.20 15.50 8.54
CA VAL A 136 -1.56 15.70 7.23
C VAL A 136 -0.73 14.48 6.84
N PHE A 137 0.10 13.96 7.75
CA PHE A 137 0.90 12.76 7.53
C PHE A 137 0.03 11.54 7.23
N LEU A 138 -1.01 11.27 8.00
CA LEU A 138 -1.93 10.15 7.75
C LEU A 138 -2.67 10.28 6.41
N ASN A 139 -2.96 11.51 5.97
CA ASN A 139 -3.52 11.73 4.64
C ASN A 139 -2.52 11.42 3.51
N GLU A 140 -1.25 11.73 3.70
CA GLU A 140 -0.17 11.35 2.79
C GLU A 140 -0.03 9.82 2.72
N VAL A 141 0.07 9.14 3.86
CA VAL A 141 0.09 7.66 3.96
C VAL A 141 -1.07 7.05 3.18
N ARG A 142 -2.30 7.53 3.43
CA ARG A 142 -3.48 7.08 2.70
C ARG A 142 -3.35 7.26 1.19
N ASN A 143 -2.91 8.45 0.75
CA ASN A 143 -2.84 8.79 -0.67
C ASN A 143 -1.84 7.92 -1.44
N VAL A 144 -0.76 7.52 -0.79
CA VAL A 144 0.26 6.64 -1.38
C VAL A 144 -0.20 5.18 -1.35
N LEU A 145 -0.63 4.68 -0.19
CA LEU A 145 -1.03 3.27 -0.04
C LEU A 145 -2.22 2.89 -0.93
N ARG A 146 -3.13 3.82 -1.21
CA ARG A 146 -4.25 3.58 -2.14
C ARG A 146 -3.84 3.38 -3.60
N LYS A 147 -2.64 3.81 -3.97
CA LYS A 147 -2.12 3.66 -5.34
C LYS A 147 -1.32 2.38 -5.53
N LEU A 148 -1.02 1.68 -4.44
CA LEU A 148 -0.32 0.41 -4.52
C LEU A 148 -1.16 -0.62 -5.30
N PRO A 149 -0.51 -1.50 -6.07
CA PRO A 149 -1.18 -2.54 -6.83
C PRO A 149 -1.94 -3.51 -5.92
N HIS A 150 -2.95 -4.15 -6.48
CA HIS A 150 -3.69 -5.18 -5.77
C HIS A 150 -2.89 -6.50 -5.77
N VAL A 151 -2.12 -6.70 -4.72
CA VAL A 151 -1.39 -7.96 -4.45
C VAL A 151 -2.21 -8.78 -3.46
N GLU A 152 -2.69 -9.95 -3.90
CA GLU A 152 -3.45 -10.88 -3.07
C GLU A 152 -2.49 -11.75 -2.24
N ASP A 153 -3.01 -12.36 -1.18
CA ASP A 153 -2.32 -13.44 -0.45
C ASP A 153 -2.47 -14.75 -1.24
N ALA A 154 -1.84 -14.82 -2.39
CA ALA A 154 -1.88 -15.91 -3.34
C ALA A 154 -0.46 -16.27 -3.78
N CYS A 155 -0.29 -17.44 -4.44
CA CYS A 155 1.00 -17.80 -5.03
C CYS A 155 1.43 -16.72 -6.03
N THR A 156 2.56 -16.08 -5.75
CA THR A 156 3.07 -14.93 -6.48
C THR A 156 4.30 -15.29 -7.30
N ILE A 157 4.20 -15.10 -8.62
CA ILE A 157 5.30 -15.23 -9.56
C ILE A 157 5.78 -13.82 -9.92
N VAL A 158 6.97 -13.47 -9.49
CA VAL A 158 7.61 -12.19 -9.88
C VAL A 158 8.42 -12.41 -11.14
N ILE A 159 8.22 -11.55 -12.15
CA ILE A 159 8.88 -11.65 -13.43
C ILE A 159 10.02 -10.66 -13.50
N ALA A 160 11.22 -11.18 -13.78
CA ALA A 160 12.47 -10.45 -13.88
C ALA A 160 13.06 -10.52 -15.30
N GLY A 161 13.97 -9.62 -15.61
CA GLY A 161 14.69 -9.54 -16.88
C GLY A 161 14.71 -8.12 -17.42
N TYR A 162 15.59 -7.89 -18.39
CA TYR A 162 15.78 -6.56 -19.00
C TYR A 162 14.51 -5.99 -19.65
N PRO A 163 14.46 -4.68 -19.94
CA PRO A 163 13.37 -4.10 -20.73
C PRO A 163 13.22 -4.82 -22.08
N ASN A 164 12.00 -4.89 -22.58
CA ASN A 164 11.65 -5.44 -23.92
C ASN A 164 11.95 -6.93 -24.14
N VAL A 165 12.30 -7.71 -23.10
CA VAL A 165 12.46 -9.18 -23.25
C VAL A 165 11.11 -9.92 -23.35
N GLY A 166 9.97 -9.21 -23.11
CA GLY A 166 8.64 -9.78 -23.24
C GLY A 166 7.89 -10.04 -21.94
N LYS A 167 8.34 -9.53 -20.79
CA LYS A 167 7.71 -9.70 -19.49
C LYS A 167 6.21 -9.39 -19.48
N SER A 168 5.85 -8.18 -19.86
CA SER A 168 4.44 -7.74 -19.88
C SER A 168 3.60 -8.49 -20.93
N SER A 169 4.21 -8.94 -22.04
CA SER A 169 3.54 -9.77 -23.04
C SER A 169 3.22 -11.15 -22.48
N PHE A 170 4.15 -11.76 -21.76
CA PHE A 170 3.93 -13.02 -21.06
C PHE A 170 2.75 -12.90 -20.07
N ILE A 171 2.75 -11.87 -19.19
CA ILE A 171 1.65 -11.67 -18.24
C ILE A 171 0.29 -11.58 -18.95
N ARG A 172 0.20 -10.84 -20.04
CA ARG A 172 -1.06 -10.71 -20.79
C ARG A 172 -1.57 -12.05 -21.31
N GLN A 173 -0.68 -12.94 -21.73
CA GLN A 173 -1.07 -14.26 -22.27
C GLN A 173 -1.48 -15.24 -21.17
N VAL A 174 -0.81 -15.21 -20.02
CA VAL A 174 -1.08 -16.16 -18.92
C VAL A 174 -2.23 -15.72 -18.03
N SER A 175 -2.63 -14.46 -18.07
CA SER A 175 -3.68 -13.92 -17.22
C SER A 175 -5.08 -14.27 -17.74
N SER A 176 -6.01 -14.59 -16.81
CA SER A 176 -7.42 -14.89 -17.13
C SER A 176 -8.25 -13.66 -17.49
N ALA A 177 -7.77 -12.47 -17.17
CA ALA A 177 -8.37 -11.16 -17.45
C ALA A 177 -7.28 -10.16 -17.81
N ALA A 178 -7.67 -8.98 -18.28
CA ALA A 178 -6.71 -7.90 -18.54
C ALA A 178 -5.89 -7.59 -17.27
N PRO A 179 -4.55 -7.58 -17.34
CA PRO A 179 -3.71 -7.25 -16.22
C PRO A 179 -3.95 -5.83 -15.72
N GLU A 180 -3.91 -5.64 -14.41
CA GLU A 180 -3.97 -4.33 -13.78
C GLU A 180 -2.63 -3.62 -13.88
N VAL A 181 -2.64 -2.35 -14.29
CA VAL A 181 -1.45 -1.48 -14.24
C VAL A 181 -1.63 -0.53 -13.07
N ALA A 182 -0.79 -0.65 -12.07
CA ALA A 182 -0.86 0.16 -10.86
C ALA A 182 0.40 0.98 -10.65
N SER A 183 0.28 2.13 -10.00
CA SER A 183 1.42 2.93 -9.60
C SER A 183 2.23 2.18 -8.55
N TYR A 184 3.55 2.23 -8.68
CA TYR A 184 4.46 1.71 -7.67
C TYR A 184 5.46 2.80 -7.30
N PRO A 185 5.70 3.01 -6.00
CA PRO A 185 6.66 4.01 -5.55
C PRO A 185 8.02 3.79 -6.19
N PHE A 186 8.70 4.88 -6.54
CA PHE A 186 10.06 4.89 -7.12
C PHE A 186 10.18 4.34 -8.56
N THR A 187 9.07 4.03 -9.22
CA THR A 187 9.09 3.64 -10.63
C THR A 187 8.35 4.67 -11.50
N THR A 188 8.92 4.99 -12.64
CA THR A 188 8.27 5.84 -13.65
C THR A 188 7.22 5.08 -14.46
N LYS A 189 7.33 3.75 -14.50
CA LYS A 189 6.40 2.83 -15.14
C LYS A 189 5.71 2.02 -14.05
N GLY A 190 4.38 2.01 -13.99
CA GLY A 190 3.63 1.21 -13.02
C GLY A 190 4.01 -0.29 -13.10
N ILE A 191 3.76 -1.04 -12.04
CA ILE A 191 3.83 -2.51 -12.09
C ILE A 191 2.57 -3.08 -12.71
N ILE A 192 2.74 -4.22 -13.39
CA ILE A 192 1.64 -4.94 -14.03
C ILE A 192 1.36 -6.20 -13.22
N VAL A 193 0.11 -6.35 -12.77
CA VAL A 193 -0.33 -7.52 -12.02
C VAL A 193 -1.38 -8.27 -12.82
N GLY A 194 -1.06 -9.52 -13.16
CA GLY A 194 -1.97 -10.43 -13.83
C GLY A 194 -2.40 -11.55 -12.90
N HIS A 195 -3.63 -12.03 -13.05
CA HIS A 195 -4.18 -13.12 -12.25
C HIS A 195 -4.61 -14.30 -13.14
N ARG A 196 -4.35 -15.52 -12.67
CA ARG A 196 -4.83 -16.76 -13.30
C ARG A 196 -5.51 -17.65 -12.27
N LYS A 197 -6.67 -18.18 -12.62
CA LYS A 197 -7.36 -19.18 -11.82
C LYS A 197 -6.89 -20.58 -12.20
N LEU A 198 -6.52 -21.39 -11.21
CA LEU A 198 -6.18 -22.82 -11.35
C LEU A 198 -7.11 -23.61 -10.44
N GLY A 199 -8.24 -24.06 -10.97
CA GLY A 199 -9.28 -24.72 -10.18
C GLY A 199 -9.82 -23.79 -9.08
N ARG A 200 -9.56 -24.14 -7.81
CA ARG A 200 -9.98 -23.33 -6.64
C ARG A 200 -8.94 -22.29 -6.20
N GLU A 201 -7.75 -22.37 -6.75
CA GLU A 201 -6.63 -21.52 -6.36
C GLU A 201 -6.46 -20.36 -7.35
N ARG A 202 -5.84 -19.30 -6.87
CA ARG A 202 -5.40 -18.16 -7.68
C ARG A 202 -3.90 -18.07 -7.62
N ILE A 203 -3.31 -17.74 -8.74
CA ILE A 203 -1.91 -17.33 -8.85
C ILE A 203 -1.87 -15.93 -9.44
N GLN A 204 -0.87 -15.18 -9.04
CA GLN A 204 -0.63 -13.84 -9.57
C GLN A 204 0.76 -13.73 -10.16
N PHE A 205 0.85 -12.97 -11.25
CA PHE A 205 2.08 -12.64 -11.94
C PHE A 205 2.33 -11.15 -11.78
N VAL A 206 3.54 -10.79 -11.37
CA VAL A 206 3.90 -9.38 -11.11
C VAL A 206 5.09 -9.02 -11.97
N ASP A 207 4.89 -8.09 -12.93
CA ASP A 207 5.99 -7.47 -13.68
C ASP A 207 6.49 -6.24 -12.90
N THR A 208 7.79 -6.15 -12.75
CA THR A 208 8.48 -5.09 -11.99
C THR A 208 9.33 -4.20 -12.90
N PRO A 209 8.71 -3.46 -13.86
CA PRO A 209 9.47 -2.61 -14.76
C PRO A 209 10.19 -1.50 -14.00
N GLY A 210 11.45 -1.28 -14.34
CA GLY A 210 12.30 -0.27 -13.67
C GLY A 210 12.92 -0.73 -12.35
N ILE A 211 12.58 -1.94 -11.87
CA ILE A 211 13.10 -2.45 -10.60
C ILE A 211 14.08 -3.60 -10.82
N LEU A 212 13.70 -4.61 -11.60
CA LEU A 212 14.51 -5.78 -11.93
C LEU A 212 15.00 -5.79 -13.39
N ASP A 213 15.11 -4.62 -13.98
CA ASP A 213 15.50 -4.42 -15.37
C ASP A 213 16.76 -3.58 -15.55
N ARG A 214 17.54 -3.40 -14.47
CA ARG A 214 18.82 -2.69 -14.45
C ARG A 214 19.71 -3.16 -13.29
N PRO A 215 21.06 -2.98 -13.38
CA PRO A 215 22.01 -3.38 -12.35
C PRO A 215 21.73 -2.75 -10.98
N ALA A 216 22.16 -3.41 -9.91
CA ALA A 216 21.96 -2.95 -8.52
C ALA A 216 22.68 -1.63 -8.22
N GLU A 217 23.78 -1.34 -8.93
CA GLU A 217 24.58 -0.12 -8.78
C GLU A 217 23.79 1.15 -9.14
N ASP A 218 22.85 1.04 -10.10
CA ASP A 218 22.03 2.14 -10.56
C ASP A 218 20.81 2.44 -9.67
N ARG A 219 20.67 1.74 -8.52
CA ARG A 219 19.52 1.85 -7.63
C ARG A 219 19.87 2.61 -6.36
N ASN A 220 19.00 3.54 -5.96
CA ASN A 220 19.12 4.19 -4.65
C ASN A 220 18.67 3.27 -3.50
N ALA A 221 18.96 3.65 -2.24
CA ALA A 221 18.65 2.83 -1.06
C ALA A 221 17.15 2.51 -0.92
N ILE A 222 16.28 3.45 -1.25
CA ILE A 222 14.82 3.28 -1.13
C ILE A 222 14.29 2.35 -2.24
N GLU A 223 14.84 2.46 -3.46
CA GLU A 223 14.53 1.53 -4.55
C GLU A 223 14.96 0.10 -4.21
N LYS A 224 16.11 -0.08 -3.58
CA LYS A 224 16.58 -1.39 -3.08
C LYS A 224 15.62 -1.96 -2.04
N GLN A 225 15.13 -1.14 -1.12
CA GLN A 225 14.14 -1.57 -0.12
C GLN A 225 12.79 -1.94 -0.76
N ALA A 226 12.30 -1.13 -1.70
CA ALA A 226 11.08 -1.44 -2.43
C ALA A 226 11.19 -2.75 -3.24
N LEU A 227 12.37 -2.97 -3.86
CA LEU A 227 12.68 -4.25 -4.51
C LEU A 227 12.63 -5.40 -3.50
N SER A 228 13.26 -5.25 -2.35
CA SER A 228 13.25 -6.26 -1.29
C SER A 228 11.81 -6.61 -0.86
N ALA A 229 10.94 -5.62 -0.67
CA ALA A 229 9.53 -5.86 -0.34
C ALA A 229 8.80 -6.67 -1.43
N MET A 230 9.09 -6.40 -2.70
CA MET A 230 8.51 -7.14 -3.83
C MET A 230 9.07 -8.57 -3.89
N MET A 231 10.37 -8.75 -3.67
CA MET A 231 10.99 -10.06 -3.65
C MET A 231 10.51 -10.92 -2.48
N ASN A 232 10.21 -10.30 -1.34
CA ASN A 232 9.69 -10.97 -0.15
C ASN A 232 8.27 -11.55 -0.34
N VAL A 233 7.50 -11.08 -1.34
CA VAL A 233 6.19 -11.67 -1.66
C VAL A 233 6.28 -12.70 -2.77
N ALA A 234 7.42 -12.81 -3.47
CA ALA A 234 7.61 -13.82 -4.49
C ALA A 234 7.65 -15.23 -3.89
N ASP A 235 6.95 -16.13 -4.50
CA ASP A 235 7.05 -17.57 -4.24
C ASP A 235 7.94 -18.25 -5.27
N ILE A 236 7.96 -17.67 -6.48
CA ILE A 236 8.74 -18.14 -7.61
C ILE A 236 9.18 -16.90 -8.37
N ILE A 237 10.38 -16.90 -8.90
CA ILE A 237 10.84 -15.90 -9.85
C ILE A 237 10.93 -16.52 -11.23
N LEU A 238 10.34 -15.83 -12.20
CA LEU A 238 10.52 -16.14 -13.60
C LEU A 238 11.49 -15.12 -14.21
N PHE A 239 12.67 -15.55 -14.61
CA PHE A 239 13.63 -14.72 -15.33
C PHE A 239 13.52 -14.96 -16.82
N ILE A 240 13.27 -13.90 -17.60
CA ILE A 240 13.11 -13.97 -19.05
C ILE A 240 14.34 -13.40 -19.72
N LEU A 241 14.99 -14.23 -20.54
CA LEU A 241 16.08 -13.87 -21.42
C LEU A 241 15.59 -13.63 -22.85
N ASP A 242 16.29 -12.80 -23.60
CA ASP A 242 16.12 -12.61 -25.04
C ASP A 242 17.43 -12.95 -25.78
N PRO A 243 17.61 -14.21 -26.24
CA PRO A 243 18.82 -14.61 -26.95
C PRO A 243 19.01 -13.89 -28.28
N SER A 244 17.94 -13.39 -28.87
CA SER A 244 18.02 -12.63 -30.14
C SER A 244 18.59 -11.22 -29.97
N GLU A 245 18.76 -10.76 -28.71
CA GLU A 245 19.24 -9.42 -28.34
C GLU A 245 18.37 -8.26 -28.91
N HIS A 246 17.21 -8.57 -29.48
CA HIS A 246 16.26 -7.56 -29.96
C HIS A 246 15.68 -6.67 -28.86
N CYS A 247 15.87 -7.05 -27.60
CA CYS A 247 15.56 -6.20 -26.46
C CYS A 247 16.51 -4.99 -26.34
N GLY A 248 17.64 -5.00 -27.07
CA GLY A 248 18.67 -3.96 -27.04
C GLY A 248 19.79 -4.20 -26.03
N TYR A 249 19.81 -5.37 -25.37
CA TYR A 249 20.81 -5.74 -24.37
C TYR A 249 21.51 -7.03 -24.77
N PRO A 250 22.87 -7.06 -24.85
CA PRO A 250 23.66 -8.25 -25.12
C PRO A 250 23.37 -9.38 -24.13
N MET A 251 23.46 -10.62 -24.56
CA MET A 251 23.19 -11.79 -23.73
C MET A 251 24.09 -11.84 -22.48
N GLU A 252 25.35 -11.43 -22.59
CA GLU A 252 26.27 -11.32 -21.46
C GLU A 252 25.73 -10.42 -20.33
N VAL A 253 25.19 -9.26 -20.70
CA VAL A 253 24.62 -8.30 -19.74
C VAL A 253 23.33 -8.84 -19.11
N GLN A 254 22.54 -9.60 -19.89
CA GLN A 254 21.34 -10.25 -19.37
C GLN A 254 21.69 -11.35 -18.36
N LEU A 255 22.74 -12.11 -18.61
CA LEU A 255 23.24 -13.16 -17.71
C LEU A 255 23.84 -12.57 -16.43
N ASN A 256 24.52 -11.43 -16.49
CA ASN A 256 25.02 -10.74 -15.29
C ASN A 256 23.87 -10.37 -14.36
N LEU A 257 22.78 -9.81 -14.90
CA LEU A 257 21.58 -9.51 -14.09
C LEU A 257 20.93 -10.79 -13.53
N LEU A 258 20.94 -11.88 -14.28
CA LEU A 258 20.45 -13.17 -13.78
C LEU A 258 21.25 -13.64 -12.57
N GLU A 259 22.57 -13.54 -12.59
CA GLU A 259 23.42 -13.92 -11.45
C GLU A 259 23.19 -12.99 -10.23
N GLU A 260 23.00 -11.67 -10.45
CA GLU A 260 22.60 -10.76 -9.38
C GLU A 260 21.26 -11.19 -8.74
N VAL A 261 20.27 -11.49 -9.55
CA VAL A 261 18.94 -11.94 -9.07
C VAL A 261 19.06 -13.26 -8.31
N LYS A 262 19.85 -14.24 -8.81
CA LYS A 262 20.10 -15.50 -8.11
C LYS A 262 20.73 -15.29 -6.73
N ALA A 263 21.64 -14.34 -6.61
CA ALA A 263 22.31 -14.04 -5.34
C ALA A 263 21.38 -13.36 -4.31
N MET A 264 20.32 -12.70 -4.77
CA MET A 264 19.37 -11.97 -3.92
C MET A 264 18.23 -12.84 -3.37
N VAL A 265 17.93 -14.00 -4.00
CA VAL A 265 16.68 -14.72 -3.74
C VAL A 265 16.94 -16.12 -3.20
N GLU A 266 16.07 -16.52 -2.26
CA GLU A 266 16.04 -17.89 -1.69
C GLU A 266 14.90 -18.74 -2.26
N VAL A 267 14.03 -18.14 -3.11
CA VAL A 267 12.88 -18.83 -3.72
C VAL A 267 13.27 -19.48 -5.05
N PRO A 268 12.52 -20.48 -5.54
CA PRO A 268 12.78 -21.07 -6.83
C PRO A 268 12.86 -20.04 -7.96
N LEU A 269 13.88 -20.16 -8.79
CA LEU A 269 14.12 -19.31 -9.94
C LEU A 269 14.02 -20.14 -11.23
N VAL A 270 13.04 -19.85 -12.05
CA VAL A 270 12.85 -20.46 -13.38
C VAL A 270 13.40 -19.52 -14.44
N VAL A 271 14.31 -19.99 -15.27
CA VAL A 271 14.92 -19.19 -16.34
C VAL A 271 14.41 -19.69 -17.69
N VAL A 272 13.92 -18.77 -18.52
CA VAL A 272 13.36 -19.07 -19.84
C VAL A 272 13.90 -18.14 -20.90
N ALA A 273 13.97 -18.62 -22.15
CA ALA A 273 14.33 -17.83 -23.31
C ALA A 273 13.08 -17.46 -24.11
N ASN A 274 12.81 -16.18 -24.29
CA ASN A 274 11.73 -15.68 -25.11
C ASN A 274 12.23 -15.34 -26.55
N LYS A 275 11.29 -15.02 -27.42
CA LYS A 275 11.52 -14.73 -28.84
C LYS A 275 12.17 -15.88 -29.63
N SER A 276 11.75 -17.11 -29.28
CA SER A 276 12.21 -18.32 -29.97
C SER A 276 11.86 -18.33 -31.48
N ASP A 277 10.93 -17.50 -31.89
CA ASP A 277 10.61 -17.19 -33.28
C ASP A 277 11.74 -16.45 -34.03
N LEU A 278 12.63 -15.78 -33.28
CA LEU A 278 13.81 -15.10 -33.84
C LEU A 278 15.08 -15.94 -33.63
N GLN A 279 15.27 -16.44 -32.40
CA GLN A 279 16.46 -17.22 -32.05
C GLN A 279 16.16 -18.20 -30.93
N VAL A 280 16.51 -19.46 -31.12
CA VAL A 280 16.44 -20.49 -30.05
C VAL A 280 17.77 -20.52 -29.31
N ALA A 281 17.72 -20.67 -28.01
CA ALA A 281 18.90 -20.84 -27.18
C ALA A 281 18.91 -22.23 -26.53
N ASP A 282 20.02 -22.93 -26.72
CA ASP A 282 20.23 -24.24 -26.10
C ASP A 282 20.35 -24.11 -24.55
N GLY A 283 19.82 -25.10 -23.88
CA GLY A 283 19.91 -25.15 -22.40
C GLY A 283 18.82 -24.36 -21.65
N TYR A 284 17.93 -23.66 -22.34
CA TYR A 284 16.80 -22.92 -21.73
C TYR A 284 15.46 -23.40 -22.30
N LEU A 285 14.45 -23.43 -21.45
CA LEU A 285 13.07 -23.61 -21.91
C LEU A 285 12.67 -22.40 -22.77
N SER A 286 12.30 -22.66 -24.03
CA SER A 286 12.08 -21.61 -25.02
C SER A 286 10.59 -21.30 -25.19
N MET A 287 10.25 -20.02 -25.37
CA MET A 287 8.91 -19.56 -25.70
C MET A 287 8.94 -18.41 -26.71
N SER A 288 7.81 -18.18 -27.38
CA SER A 288 7.56 -16.95 -28.15
C SER A 288 6.27 -16.30 -27.68
N THR A 289 6.40 -15.18 -26.99
CA THR A 289 5.23 -14.37 -26.58
C THR A 289 4.57 -13.68 -27.77
N GLU A 290 5.22 -13.57 -28.92
CA GLU A 290 4.63 -13.03 -30.15
C GLU A 290 3.70 -14.07 -30.80
N LYS A 291 4.14 -15.32 -30.90
CA LYS A 291 3.38 -16.42 -31.52
C LYS A 291 2.52 -17.21 -30.55
N GLY A 292 2.70 -17.02 -29.22
CA GLY A 292 2.02 -17.82 -28.21
C GLY A 292 2.55 -19.23 -28.03
N GLU A 293 3.73 -19.54 -28.61
CA GLU A 293 4.35 -20.86 -28.56
C GLU A 293 5.14 -21.05 -27.26
N GLY A 294 5.13 -22.26 -26.69
CA GLY A 294 5.91 -22.63 -25.50
C GLY A 294 5.39 -22.08 -24.17
N ILE A 295 4.36 -21.25 -24.18
CA ILE A 295 3.81 -20.60 -22.96
C ILE A 295 3.29 -21.64 -21.95
N ASP A 296 2.55 -22.66 -22.41
CA ASP A 296 2.01 -23.70 -21.52
C ASP A 296 3.12 -24.57 -20.92
N ALA A 297 4.20 -24.81 -21.63
CA ALA A 297 5.37 -25.52 -21.11
C ALA A 297 6.05 -24.70 -20.00
N VAL A 298 6.23 -23.40 -20.21
CA VAL A 298 6.76 -22.46 -19.20
C VAL A 298 5.85 -22.42 -17.97
N LEU A 299 4.54 -22.35 -18.15
CA LEU A 299 3.59 -22.37 -17.03
C LEU A 299 3.67 -23.69 -16.25
N THR A 300 3.79 -24.82 -16.94
CA THR A 300 3.92 -26.13 -16.29
C THR A 300 5.19 -26.19 -15.45
N GLU A 301 6.30 -25.69 -15.96
CA GLU A 301 7.57 -25.61 -15.23
C GLU A 301 7.45 -24.70 -14.00
N ILE A 302 6.90 -23.51 -14.14
CA ILE A 302 6.67 -22.60 -13.00
C ILE A 302 5.83 -23.29 -11.92
N LEU A 303 4.74 -23.95 -12.32
CA LEU A 303 3.82 -24.61 -11.40
C LEU A 303 4.41 -25.82 -10.70
N SER A 304 5.41 -26.49 -11.29
CA SER A 304 6.13 -27.60 -10.65
C SER A 304 6.89 -27.16 -9.39
N HIS A 305 7.29 -25.88 -9.34
CA HIS A 305 7.97 -25.25 -8.21
C HIS A 305 7.03 -24.59 -7.19
N LYS A 306 5.71 -24.68 -7.40
CA LYS A 306 4.74 -24.05 -6.52
C LYS A 306 4.84 -24.59 -5.09
N PRO A 307 4.99 -23.74 -4.07
CA PRO A 307 5.01 -24.20 -2.69
C PRO A 307 3.66 -24.78 -2.28
N PRO A 308 3.64 -25.75 -1.35
CA PRO A 308 2.39 -26.29 -0.82
C PRO A 308 1.56 -25.17 -0.16
N VAL A 309 0.24 -25.22 -0.32
CA VAL A 309 -0.68 -24.25 0.29
C VAL A 309 -0.65 -24.45 1.81
N THR A 310 0.10 -23.61 2.51
CA THR A 310 0.07 -23.55 3.97
C THR A 310 -0.78 -22.33 4.39
N LYS A 311 -1.79 -22.57 5.23
CA LYS A 311 -2.66 -21.51 5.78
C LYS A 311 -1.93 -20.46 6.63
N ASN A 312 -0.68 -20.74 7.03
CA ASN A 312 0.21 -19.83 7.75
C ASN A 312 1.60 -19.97 7.13
N ARG A 313 1.92 -19.14 6.15
CA ARG A 313 3.30 -19.04 5.66
C ARG A 313 4.20 -18.41 6.72
N PRO A 314 5.27 -19.08 7.13
CA PRO A 314 6.34 -18.39 7.86
C PRO A 314 6.87 -17.27 6.95
N ALA A 315 7.20 -16.13 7.54
CA ALA A 315 7.85 -15.04 6.83
C ALA A 315 9.12 -15.59 6.15
N PRO A 316 9.33 -15.42 4.82
CA PRO A 316 10.63 -15.68 4.24
C PRO A 316 11.68 -14.83 4.96
N SER A 317 12.88 -15.35 5.08
CA SER A 317 14.00 -14.63 5.70
C SER A 317 14.22 -13.30 4.95
N PRO A 318 14.54 -12.21 5.64
CA PRO A 318 14.79 -10.94 4.97
C PRO A 318 15.91 -11.10 3.94
N VAL A 319 15.68 -10.59 2.75
CA VAL A 319 16.70 -10.56 1.68
C VAL A 319 17.93 -9.85 2.21
N LYS A 320 19.09 -10.52 2.20
CA LYS A 320 20.36 -9.92 2.59
C LYS A 320 20.75 -8.91 1.51
N ILE A 321 20.54 -7.64 1.79
CA ILE A 321 21.14 -6.56 1.00
C ILE A 321 22.59 -6.48 1.48
N GLN A 322 23.54 -6.85 0.62
CA GLN A 322 24.94 -6.54 0.86
C GLN A 322 25.10 -5.02 0.86
N GLU A 323 25.69 -4.49 1.95
CA GLU A 323 26.01 -3.07 2.12
C GLU A 323 27.00 -2.58 1.06
#